data_0ff1dbc928e88a90a01b0babba5bbe64
#
_entry.id   0ff1dbc928e88a90a01b0babba5bbe64
#
_cell.length_a   1.000
_cell.length_b   1.000
_cell.length_c   1.000
_cell.angle_alpha   90.00
_cell.angle_beta   90.00
_cell.angle_gamma   90.00
#
_symmetry.space_group_name_H-M   'P 1'
#
loop_
_entity.id
_entity.type
_entity.pdbx_description
1 polymer ?
#
loop_
_entity_poly.entity_id
_entity_poly.type
_entity_poly.pdbx_seq_one_letter_code
_entity_poly.pdbx_strand_id
1 'polypeptide(L)'
;GQALAAGAAYASLPGFALPPLEDGETLVPFLDPQPIKEGRAMLRWSGLESWITPEKDFFTVQHYGVPEVDAASWKLEIGGMVGKPGVFGIEQIKARAKTSAVATLECAGNGVSPGFMGAIGNLRWGGALLSPLLDELDLSSRATEVVFYGADQGTETIRKKEYTQNFARSLSLDQVRQFGVMLVYEMSGQPLPLSHGGPLRAGVPGHFGVAWVKWLNRIEIIDQRFSGRFMA
;
A
#
# COMPACT_ATOMS: atom_id res chain seq x y z
N GLY A 1 -17.22 19.62 -27.80
CA GLY A 1 -16.20 18.79 -28.46
C GLY A 1 -15.49 17.82 -27.52
N GLN A 2 -15.26 18.22 -26.26
CA GLN A 2 -14.53 17.38 -25.28
C GLN A 2 -15.41 16.26 -24.67
N ALA A 3 -16.70 16.46 -24.49
CA ALA A 3 -17.61 15.44 -23.95
C ALA A 3 -17.79 14.25 -24.92
N LEU A 4 -17.72 14.49 -26.22
CA LEU A 4 -17.82 13.45 -27.26
C LEU A 4 -16.56 12.55 -27.29
N ALA A 5 -15.38 13.10 -27.01
CA ALA A 5 -14.13 12.34 -26.98
C ALA A 5 -14.05 11.38 -25.75
N ALA A 6 -14.56 11.80 -24.59
CA ALA A 6 -14.61 10.97 -23.40
C ALA A 6 -15.59 9.78 -23.57
N GLY A 7 -16.79 10.02 -24.15
CA GLY A 7 -17.73 8.96 -24.43
C GLY A 7 -17.21 7.93 -25.45
N ALA A 8 -16.39 8.34 -26.41
CA ALA A 8 -15.78 7.44 -27.38
C ALA A 8 -14.71 6.51 -26.77
N ALA A 9 -13.95 6.98 -25.76
CA ALA A 9 -12.94 6.16 -25.10
C ALA A 9 -13.59 5.03 -24.27
N TYR A 10 -14.72 5.27 -23.64
CA TYR A 10 -15.47 4.24 -22.89
C TYR A 10 -16.17 3.23 -23.81
N ALA A 11 -16.70 3.69 -24.96
CA ALA A 11 -17.40 2.83 -25.90
C ALA A 11 -16.47 1.81 -26.59
N SER A 12 -15.15 2.00 -26.52
CA SER A 12 -14.17 1.09 -27.10
C SER A 12 -13.77 -0.07 -26.19
N LEU A 13 -14.21 -0.09 -24.93
CA LEU A 13 -13.94 -1.21 -24.01
C LEU A 13 -14.96 -2.32 -24.22
N PRO A 14 -14.57 -3.53 -24.63
CA PRO A 14 -15.48 -4.62 -24.88
C PRO A 14 -16.28 -4.97 -23.62
N GLY A 15 -17.61 -4.94 -23.70
CA GLY A 15 -18.51 -5.35 -22.63
C GLY A 15 -18.77 -4.30 -21.54
N PHE A 16 -18.30 -3.06 -21.69
CA PHE A 16 -18.61 -1.98 -20.77
C PHE A 16 -19.70 -1.09 -21.34
N ALA A 17 -20.90 -1.14 -20.74
CA ALA A 17 -21.97 -0.19 -21.01
C ALA A 17 -21.96 0.88 -19.90
N LEU A 18 -21.84 2.14 -20.29
CA LEU A 18 -22.06 3.24 -19.35
C LEU A 18 -23.54 3.23 -18.91
N PRO A 19 -23.81 3.37 -17.61
CA PRO A 19 -25.19 3.61 -17.16
C PRO A 19 -25.70 4.90 -17.82
N PRO A 20 -27.01 5.00 -18.11
CA PRO A 20 -27.59 6.26 -18.56
C PRO A 20 -27.35 7.35 -17.49
N LEU A 21 -26.98 8.53 -17.94
CA LEU A 21 -26.83 9.69 -17.07
C LEU A 21 -28.22 10.20 -16.64
N GLU A 22 -28.36 10.55 -15.37
CA GLU A 22 -29.53 11.24 -14.87
C GLU A 22 -29.45 12.75 -15.14
N ASP A 23 -30.59 13.46 -15.02
CA ASP A 23 -30.65 14.90 -15.22
C ASP A 23 -29.73 15.63 -14.23
N GLY A 24 -28.79 16.40 -14.77
CA GLY A 24 -27.78 17.14 -13.98
C GLY A 24 -26.46 16.41 -13.76
N GLU A 25 -26.36 15.16 -14.14
CA GLU A 25 -25.09 14.42 -14.12
C GLU A 25 -24.23 14.75 -15.34
N THR A 26 -22.94 14.84 -15.12
CA THR A 26 -21.95 15.00 -16.19
C THR A 26 -20.88 13.94 -16.07
N LEU A 27 -20.50 13.34 -17.19
CA LEU A 27 -19.33 12.45 -17.23
C LEU A 27 -18.07 13.22 -16.89
N VAL A 28 -17.39 12.81 -15.83
CA VAL A 28 -16.02 13.26 -15.56
C VAL A 28 -15.07 12.40 -16.40
N PRO A 29 -14.38 12.94 -17.40
CA PRO A 29 -13.49 12.15 -18.21
C PRO A 29 -12.31 11.67 -17.37
N PHE A 30 -11.87 10.42 -17.57
CA PHE A 30 -10.57 9.98 -17.09
C PHE A 30 -9.50 10.76 -17.84
N LEU A 31 -8.77 11.57 -17.08
CA LEU A 31 -7.65 12.33 -17.61
C LEU A 31 -6.36 11.59 -17.26
N ASP A 32 -5.52 11.39 -18.27
CA ASP A 32 -4.16 10.98 -18.01
C ASP A 32 -3.50 12.01 -17.09
N PRO A 33 -2.82 11.56 -16.02
CA PRO A 33 -2.14 12.48 -15.13
C PRO A 33 -1.10 13.27 -15.89
N GLN A 34 -0.99 14.57 -15.60
CA GLN A 34 0.12 15.38 -16.10
C GLN A 34 1.45 14.78 -15.61
N PRO A 35 2.54 14.92 -16.35
CA PRO A 35 3.85 14.46 -15.90
C PRO A 35 4.13 15.03 -14.51
N ILE A 36 4.25 14.16 -13.54
CA ILE A 36 4.54 14.54 -12.16
C ILE A 36 6.06 14.67 -12.02
N LYS A 37 6.48 15.56 -11.10
CA LYS A 37 7.88 15.74 -10.72
C LYS A 37 8.62 14.42 -10.65
N GLU A 38 9.88 14.40 -11.07
CA GLU A 38 10.78 13.25 -11.06
C GLU A 38 10.55 12.30 -9.86
N GLY A 39 10.44 11.01 -10.13
CA GLY A 39 10.30 9.96 -9.13
C GLY A 39 8.87 9.56 -8.76
N ARG A 40 7.83 10.10 -9.41
CA ARG A 40 6.44 9.64 -9.22
C ARG A 40 5.87 9.10 -10.52
N ALA A 41 5.82 7.78 -10.66
CA ALA A 41 5.04 7.15 -11.71
C ALA A 41 3.55 7.26 -11.38
N MET A 42 2.72 7.39 -12.41
CA MET A 42 1.26 7.25 -12.33
C MET A 42 0.75 6.51 -13.53
N LEU A 43 -0.29 5.71 -13.33
CA LEU A 43 -0.96 5.01 -14.42
C LEU A 43 -1.49 6.01 -15.44
N ARG A 44 -1.21 5.77 -16.70
CA ARG A 44 -1.83 6.46 -17.84
C ARG A 44 -2.96 5.62 -18.36
N TRP A 45 -4.18 6.12 -18.27
CA TRP A 45 -5.38 5.39 -18.69
C TRP A 45 -5.40 5.11 -20.18
N SER A 46 -4.90 6.03 -21.00
CA SER A 46 -4.81 5.87 -22.46
C SER A 46 -3.84 4.77 -22.90
N GLY A 47 -2.91 4.37 -22.03
CA GLY A 47 -1.93 3.31 -22.29
C GLY A 47 -2.22 1.98 -21.61
N LEU A 48 -3.41 1.79 -21.06
CA LEU A 48 -3.78 0.56 -20.35
C LEU A 48 -4.12 -0.56 -21.35
N GLU A 49 -3.18 -1.46 -21.57
CA GLU A 49 -3.32 -2.57 -22.52
C GLU A 49 -3.42 -3.94 -21.82
N SER A 50 -3.24 -4.01 -20.52
CA SER A 50 -3.18 -5.25 -19.76
C SER A 50 -3.91 -5.15 -18.43
N TRP A 51 -4.48 -6.30 -18.00
CA TRP A 51 -5.04 -6.45 -16.65
C TRP A 51 -4.00 -6.25 -15.55
N ILE A 52 -2.74 -6.59 -15.80
CA ILE A 52 -1.63 -6.35 -14.88
C ILE A 52 -0.90 -5.07 -15.32
N THR A 53 -0.81 -4.11 -14.44
CA THR A 53 -0.08 -2.86 -14.69
C THR A 53 1.43 -3.16 -14.80
N PRO A 54 2.10 -2.72 -15.88
CA PRO A 54 3.56 -2.83 -15.95
C PRO A 54 4.23 -2.12 -14.76
N GLU A 55 5.28 -2.71 -14.21
CA GLU A 55 5.97 -2.17 -13.03
C GLU A 55 6.43 -0.71 -13.22
N LYS A 56 6.95 -0.39 -14.41
CA LYS A 56 7.38 0.96 -14.79
C LYS A 56 6.27 2.01 -14.75
N ASP A 57 5.01 1.59 -14.92
CA ASP A 57 3.83 2.44 -14.98
C ASP A 57 3.05 2.39 -13.64
N PHE A 58 3.53 1.59 -12.68
CA PHE A 58 2.89 1.47 -11.39
C PHE A 58 3.20 2.69 -10.51
N PHE A 59 2.17 3.29 -9.95
CA PHE A 59 2.29 4.55 -9.21
C PHE A 59 3.14 4.45 -7.94
N THR A 60 3.77 5.56 -7.57
CA THR A 60 4.48 5.74 -6.30
C THR A 60 3.96 6.96 -5.58
N VAL A 61 3.52 6.77 -4.33
CA VAL A 61 3.13 7.84 -3.41
C VAL A 61 3.71 7.53 -2.04
N GLN A 62 4.28 8.53 -1.38
CA GLN A 62 4.74 8.45 0.00
C GLN A 62 4.49 9.78 0.72
N HIS A 63 4.27 9.72 2.02
CA HIS A 63 4.06 10.92 2.85
C HIS A 63 5.38 11.58 3.26
N TYR A 64 6.37 10.75 3.58
CA TYR A 64 7.73 11.19 3.88
C TYR A 64 8.66 10.83 2.73
N GLY A 65 9.91 11.17 2.80
CA GLY A 65 10.90 10.84 1.77
C GLY A 65 11.13 9.33 1.65
N VAL A 66 11.82 8.91 0.60
CA VAL A 66 12.31 7.53 0.48
C VAL A 66 13.48 7.37 1.45
N PRO A 67 13.41 6.44 2.43
CA PRO A 67 14.50 6.25 3.37
C PRO A 67 15.70 5.58 2.70
N GLU A 68 16.88 5.81 3.23
CA GLU A 68 18.05 5.01 2.92
C GLU A 68 17.89 3.64 3.60
N VAL A 69 17.87 2.58 2.82
CA VAL A 69 17.66 1.21 3.30
C VAL A 69 18.73 0.29 2.71
N ASP A 70 19.50 -0.36 3.57
CA ASP A 70 20.36 -1.47 3.19
C ASP A 70 19.58 -2.79 3.33
N ALA A 71 19.27 -3.42 2.20
CA ALA A 71 18.52 -4.67 2.16
C ALA A 71 19.25 -5.83 2.84
N ALA A 72 20.59 -5.80 2.87
CA ALA A 72 21.38 -6.89 3.46
C ALA A 72 21.34 -6.88 4.99
N SER A 73 21.31 -5.71 5.59
CA SER A 73 21.22 -5.53 7.05
C SER A 73 19.79 -5.34 7.57
N TRP A 74 18.79 -5.33 6.66
CA TRP A 74 17.41 -5.06 6.98
C TRP A 74 16.80 -6.06 7.98
N LYS A 75 16.03 -5.53 8.92
CA LYS A 75 15.34 -6.33 9.94
C LYS A 75 13.93 -5.82 10.16
N LEU A 76 13.03 -6.77 10.42
CA LEU A 76 11.69 -6.55 10.91
C LEU A 76 11.66 -6.87 12.41
N GLU A 77 11.35 -5.90 13.24
CA GLU A 77 11.12 -6.08 14.67
C GLU A 77 9.63 -6.31 14.93
N ILE A 78 9.28 -7.32 15.72
CA ILE A 78 7.91 -7.57 16.15
C ILE A 78 7.87 -7.68 17.66
N GLY A 79 7.08 -6.83 18.30
CA GLY A 79 7.00 -6.73 19.74
C GLY A 79 5.62 -6.25 20.24
N GLY A 80 5.61 -5.71 21.45
CA GLY A 80 4.39 -5.29 22.14
C GLY A 80 3.75 -6.45 22.93
N MET A 81 2.46 -6.68 22.78
CA MET A 81 1.70 -7.69 23.54
C MET A 81 1.92 -9.12 23.02
N VAL A 82 3.18 -9.55 22.98
CA VAL A 82 3.62 -10.90 22.61
C VAL A 82 4.50 -11.49 23.72
N GLY A 83 4.41 -12.78 23.95
CA GLY A 83 5.27 -13.49 24.92
C GLY A 83 6.68 -13.71 24.39
N LYS A 84 6.86 -13.72 23.06
CA LYS A 84 8.14 -14.00 22.39
C LYS A 84 8.43 -12.92 21.32
N PRO A 85 8.84 -11.70 21.71
CA PRO A 85 9.22 -10.69 20.73
C PRO A 85 10.38 -11.19 19.85
N GLY A 86 10.41 -10.77 18.59
CA GLY A 86 11.38 -11.28 17.62
C GLY A 86 11.93 -10.20 16.69
N VAL A 87 13.12 -10.48 16.15
CA VAL A 87 13.77 -9.69 15.11
C VAL A 87 14.11 -10.62 13.96
N PHE A 88 13.59 -10.32 12.77
CA PHE A 88 13.67 -11.20 11.61
C PHE A 88 14.41 -10.49 10.46
N GLY A 89 15.46 -11.10 9.96
CA GLY A 89 16.11 -10.67 8.72
C GLY A 89 15.25 -11.04 7.50
N ILE A 90 15.54 -10.39 6.38
CA ILE A 90 14.74 -10.60 5.15
C ILE A 90 14.76 -12.07 4.68
N GLU A 91 15.87 -12.77 4.85
CA GLU A 91 15.98 -14.17 4.45
C GLU A 91 15.14 -15.11 5.35
N GLN A 92 14.98 -14.78 6.63
CA GLN A 92 14.10 -15.52 7.53
C GLN A 92 12.61 -15.33 7.16
N ILE A 93 12.25 -14.15 6.63
CA ILE A 93 10.90 -13.91 6.09
C ILE A 93 10.70 -14.69 4.79
N LYS A 94 11.67 -14.68 3.88
CA LYS A 94 11.62 -15.40 2.59
C LYS A 94 11.62 -16.93 2.76
N ALA A 95 12.22 -17.44 3.82
CA ALA A 95 12.22 -18.88 4.13
C ALA A 95 10.84 -19.43 4.56
N ARG A 96 9.87 -18.54 4.85
CA ARG A 96 8.50 -18.91 5.19
C ARG A 96 7.73 -19.36 3.95
N ALA A 97 6.60 -20.04 4.16
CA ALA A 97 5.72 -20.45 3.07
C ALA A 97 5.33 -19.26 2.20
N LYS A 98 5.82 -19.29 0.96
CA LYS A 98 5.58 -18.23 -0.01
C LYS A 98 4.12 -18.25 -0.44
N THR A 99 3.50 -17.08 -0.50
CA THR A 99 2.20 -16.85 -1.10
C THR A 99 2.27 -15.74 -2.13
N SER A 100 1.28 -15.66 -3.00
CA SER A 100 1.13 -14.54 -3.92
C SER A 100 -0.33 -14.22 -4.18
N ALA A 101 -0.63 -12.94 -4.36
CA ALA A 101 -1.95 -12.47 -4.71
C ALA A 101 -1.87 -11.42 -5.83
N VAL A 102 -2.83 -11.45 -6.74
CA VAL A 102 -3.07 -10.30 -7.63
C VAL A 102 -4.02 -9.37 -6.90
N ALA A 103 -3.60 -8.16 -6.68
CA ALA A 103 -4.41 -7.17 -5.98
C ALA A 103 -4.23 -5.78 -6.59
N THR A 104 -5.35 -5.07 -6.68
CA THR A 104 -5.36 -3.65 -7.01
C THR A 104 -4.93 -2.86 -5.79
N LEU A 105 -3.98 -1.97 -5.99
CA LEU A 105 -3.56 -0.98 -5.02
C LEU A 105 -3.97 0.40 -5.52
N GLU A 106 -4.71 1.12 -4.70
CA GLU A 106 -5.17 2.48 -4.99
C GLU A 106 -4.81 3.41 -3.84
N CYS A 107 -4.33 4.60 -4.13
CA CYS A 107 -4.15 5.64 -3.13
C CYS A 107 -5.51 6.16 -2.67
N ALA A 108 -5.71 6.31 -1.35
CA ALA A 108 -6.96 6.87 -0.82
C ALA A 108 -7.26 8.30 -1.31
N GLY A 109 -6.25 9.02 -1.78
CA GLY A 109 -6.40 10.35 -2.39
C GLY A 109 -6.59 10.32 -3.91
N ASN A 110 -6.64 9.14 -4.55
CA ASN A 110 -6.85 9.06 -5.99
C ASN A 110 -8.20 9.69 -6.36
N GLY A 111 -8.21 10.54 -7.39
CA GLY A 111 -9.43 11.25 -7.80
C GLY A 111 -9.74 12.53 -7.01
N VAL A 112 -8.94 12.92 -6.01
CA VAL A 112 -9.12 14.18 -5.26
C VAL A 112 -9.00 15.43 -6.14
N SER A 113 -8.33 15.30 -7.26
CA SER A 113 -8.25 16.33 -8.31
C SER A 113 -8.08 15.68 -9.67
N PRO A 114 -8.46 16.36 -10.77
CA PRO A 114 -8.33 15.84 -12.13
C PRO A 114 -6.90 15.42 -12.51
N GLY A 115 -5.88 16.04 -11.93
CA GLY A 115 -4.47 15.71 -12.16
C GLY A 115 -3.95 14.55 -11.30
N PHE A 116 -4.76 13.98 -10.40
CA PHE A 116 -4.38 12.88 -9.51
C PHE A 116 -5.34 11.70 -9.65
N MET A 117 -5.43 11.15 -10.86
CA MET A 117 -6.35 10.05 -11.19
C MET A 117 -5.63 8.76 -11.63
N GLY A 118 -4.32 8.72 -11.56
CA GLY A 118 -3.50 7.57 -11.96
C GLY A 118 -2.80 6.86 -10.78
N ALA A 119 -3.18 7.19 -9.53
CA ALA A 119 -2.61 6.55 -8.34
C ALA A 119 -3.31 5.23 -8.03
N ILE A 120 -3.41 4.36 -9.03
CA ILE A 120 -4.01 3.04 -8.99
C ILE A 120 -3.22 2.08 -9.89
N GLY A 121 -3.23 0.81 -9.57
CA GLY A 121 -2.63 -0.21 -10.43
C GLY A 121 -2.91 -1.61 -9.88
N ASN A 122 -2.83 -2.60 -10.75
CA ASN A 122 -3.08 -4.00 -10.44
C ASN A 122 -1.83 -4.82 -10.68
N LEU A 123 -1.31 -5.48 -9.65
CA LEU A 123 -0.07 -6.24 -9.70
C LEU A 123 -0.17 -7.58 -8.98
N ARG A 124 0.76 -8.47 -9.31
CA ARG A 124 1.02 -9.67 -8.53
C ARG A 124 2.04 -9.34 -7.43
N TRP A 125 1.60 -9.47 -6.20
CA TRP A 125 2.41 -9.29 -4.99
C TRP A 125 2.84 -10.64 -4.46
N GLY A 126 4.11 -10.83 -4.12
CA GLY A 126 4.67 -12.04 -3.55
C GLY A 126 5.25 -11.79 -2.17
N GLY A 127 5.05 -12.76 -1.25
CA GLY A 127 5.50 -12.61 0.13
C GLY A 127 5.16 -13.81 0.98
N ALA A 128 5.13 -13.61 2.30
CA ALA A 128 4.66 -14.58 3.28
C ALA A 128 3.45 -14.02 4.03
N LEU A 129 2.52 -14.86 4.47
CA LEU A 129 1.43 -14.42 5.34
C LEU A 129 1.97 -13.99 6.70
N LEU A 130 1.40 -12.91 7.24
CA LEU A 130 1.76 -12.40 8.57
C LEU A 130 1.19 -13.27 9.70
N SER A 131 -0.05 -13.77 9.56
CA SER A 131 -0.74 -14.48 10.63
C SER A 131 0.05 -15.67 11.19
N PRO A 132 0.65 -16.58 10.37
CA PRO A 132 1.44 -17.68 10.92
C PRO A 132 2.65 -17.21 11.73
N LEU A 133 3.27 -16.09 11.33
CA LEU A 133 4.37 -15.52 12.08
C LEU A 133 3.91 -14.98 13.43
N LEU A 134 2.76 -14.30 13.47
CA LEU A 134 2.18 -13.80 14.72
C LEU A 134 1.81 -14.94 15.68
N ASP A 135 1.29 -16.05 15.16
CA ASP A 135 0.91 -17.22 15.97
C ASP A 135 2.13 -17.87 16.67
N GLU A 136 3.33 -17.75 16.11
CA GLU A 136 4.59 -18.24 16.72
C GLU A 136 5.07 -17.36 17.90
N LEU A 137 4.58 -16.11 18.00
CA LEU A 137 5.08 -15.12 18.96
C LEU A 137 4.35 -15.12 20.31
N ASP A 138 3.42 -16.04 20.54
CA ASP A 138 2.65 -16.14 21.79
C ASP A 138 1.89 -14.85 22.08
N LEU A 139 0.90 -14.56 21.24
CA LEU A 139 0.07 -13.38 21.36
C LEU A 139 -0.69 -13.35 22.70
N SER A 140 -0.64 -12.23 23.41
CA SER A 140 -1.48 -12.02 24.58
C SER A 140 -2.96 -12.12 24.23
N SER A 141 -3.77 -12.72 25.10
CA SER A 141 -5.23 -12.74 24.95
C SER A 141 -5.88 -11.37 24.95
N ARG A 142 -5.18 -10.33 25.38
CA ARG A 142 -5.61 -8.93 25.36
C ARG A 142 -5.23 -8.22 24.07
N ALA A 143 -4.41 -8.83 23.21
CA ALA A 143 -3.97 -8.22 21.95
C ALA A 143 -5.17 -8.02 21.02
N THR A 144 -5.34 -6.81 20.50
CA THR A 144 -6.47 -6.45 19.62
C THR A 144 -6.06 -5.81 18.32
N GLU A 145 -4.90 -5.16 18.28
CA GLU A 145 -4.49 -4.34 17.14
C GLU A 145 -3.02 -4.60 16.78
N VAL A 146 -2.73 -4.54 15.49
CA VAL A 146 -1.39 -4.68 14.90
C VAL A 146 -1.02 -3.36 14.25
N VAL A 147 0.01 -2.71 14.74
CA VAL A 147 0.53 -1.45 14.20
C VAL A 147 1.75 -1.72 13.34
N PHE A 148 1.72 -1.25 12.11
CA PHE A 148 2.80 -1.34 11.13
C PHE A 148 3.54 -0.02 11.05
N TYR A 149 4.86 -0.01 11.17
CA TYR A 149 5.71 1.17 11.05
C TYR A 149 6.67 1.02 9.88
N GLY A 150 6.70 2.05 9.03
CA GLY A 150 7.71 2.20 7.99
C GLY A 150 9.00 2.81 8.51
N ALA A 151 10.10 2.61 7.80
CA ALA A 151 11.38 3.26 8.11
C ALA A 151 11.40 4.76 7.71
N ASP A 152 10.47 5.20 6.86
CA ASP A 152 10.33 6.60 6.47
C ASP A 152 9.87 7.46 7.65
N GLN A 153 10.51 8.63 7.78
CA GLN A 153 10.26 9.57 8.87
C GLN A 153 10.02 10.97 8.34
N GLY A 154 9.20 11.73 9.06
CA GLY A 154 8.99 13.14 8.83
C GLY A 154 8.70 13.90 10.10
N THR A 155 9.02 15.19 10.09
CA THR A 155 8.69 16.11 11.18
C THR A 155 7.44 16.90 10.82
N GLU A 156 6.46 16.87 11.70
CA GLU A 156 5.21 17.60 11.55
C GLU A 156 5.02 18.57 12.71
N THR A 157 4.50 19.75 12.41
CA THR A 157 4.13 20.75 13.43
C THR A 157 2.67 20.58 13.79
N ILE A 158 2.39 20.10 14.99
CA ILE A 158 1.03 19.95 15.54
C ILE A 158 0.89 20.88 16.74
N ARG A 159 -0.07 21.81 16.67
CA ARG A 159 -0.30 22.81 17.75
C ARG A 159 0.98 23.54 18.16
N LYS A 160 1.78 23.98 17.19
CA LYS A 160 3.06 24.70 17.37
C LYS A 160 4.19 23.88 18.03
N LYS A 161 4.05 22.57 18.09
CA LYS A 161 5.11 21.65 18.53
C LYS A 161 5.52 20.75 17.38
N GLU A 162 6.81 20.51 17.25
CA GLU A 162 7.36 19.58 16.26
C GLU A 162 7.40 18.16 16.82
N TYR A 163 6.99 17.22 15.97
CA TYR A 163 7.01 15.79 16.25
C TYR A 163 7.65 15.07 15.06
N THR A 164 8.74 14.41 15.32
CA THR A 164 9.31 13.46 14.33
C THR A 164 8.66 12.11 14.54
N GLN A 165 8.12 11.54 13.47
CA GLN A 165 7.41 10.26 13.53
C GLN A 165 7.63 9.45 12.26
N ASN A 166 7.52 8.13 12.40
CA ASN A 166 7.47 7.23 11.28
C ASN A 166 6.08 7.23 10.64
N PHE A 167 5.99 6.90 9.37
CA PHE A 167 4.71 6.52 8.77
C PHE A 167 4.19 5.26 9.48
N ALA A 168 2.97 5.30 9.97
CA ALA A 168 2.38 4.16 10.67
C ALA A 168 0.88 4.02 10.37
N ARG A 169 0.42 2.77 10.28
CA ARG A 169 -0.99 2.39 10.13
C ARG A 169 -1.25 1.13 10.94
N SER A 170 -2.50 0.90 11.29
CA SER A 170 -2.88 -0.31 12.02
C SER A 170 -4.07 -1.01 11.40
N LEU A 171 -4.22 -2.27 11.76
CA LEU A 171 -5.36 -3.13 11.51
C LEU A 171 -5.68 -3.90 12.78
N SER A 172 -6.95 -4.26 13.00
CA SER A 172 -7.26 -5.21 14.05
C SER A 172 -6.65 -6.59 13.75
N LEU A 173 -6.40 -7.39 14.77
CA LEU A 173 -5.93 -8.77 14.60
C LEU A 173 -6.88 -9.59 13.72
N ASP A 174 -8.19 -9.38 13.84
CA ASP A 174 -9.19 -10.03 13.02
C ASP A 174 -9.05 -9.64 11.54
N GLN A 175 -8.84 -8.36 11.26
CA GLN A 175 -8.58 -7.87 9.90
C GLN A 175 -7.29 -8.46 9.33
N VAL A 176 -6.22 -8.56 10.11
CA VAL A 176 -4.96 -9.19 9.66
C VAL A 176 -5.19 -10.63 9.18
N ARG A 177 -6.02 -11.39 9.89
CA ARG A 177 -6.38 -12.76 9.52
C ARG A 177 -7.36 -12.82 8.35
N GLN A 178 -8.43 -12.03 8.42
CA GLN A 178 -9.52 -12.00 7.42
C GLN A 178 -9.02 -11.62 6.02
N PHE A 179 -8.17 -10.60 5.93
CA PHE A 179 -7.67 -10.08 4.65
C PHE A 179 -6.37 -10.75 4.18
N GLY A 180 -5.83 -11.70 4.94
CA GLY A 180 -4.60 -12.38 4.58
C GLY A 180 -3.43 -11.41 4.39
N VAL A 181 -3.19 -10.56 5.41
CA VAL A 181 -2.10 -9.60 5.36
C VAL A 181 -0.76 -10.27 5.10
N MET A 182 -0.01 -9.73 4.16
CA MET A 182 1.26 -10.28 3.69
C MET A 182 2.45 -9.42 4.09
N LEU A 183 3.56 -10.07 4.35
CA LEU A 183 4.90 -9.50 4.36
C LEU A 183 5.45 -9.59 2.94
N VAL A 184 5.25 -8.53 2.15
CA VAL A 184 5.55 -8.51 0.71
C VAL A 184 7.01 -8.15 0.47
N TYR A 185 7.72 -8.98 -0.30
CA TYR A 185 9.09 -8.78 -0.72
C TYR A 185 9.30 -8.97 -2.23
N GLU A 186 8.23 -9.25 -2.99
CA GLU A 186 8.25 -9.35 -4.45
C GLU A 186 7.11 -8.55 -5.09
N MET A 187 7.40 -7.98 -6.25
CA MET A 187 6.49 -7.27 -7.13
C MET A 187 6.61 -7.89 -8.54
N SER A 188 5.52 -8.44 -9.07
CA SER A 188 5.50 -9.16 -10.37
C SER A 188 6.55 -10.27 -10.50
N GLY A 189 6.90 -10.95 -9.40
CA GLY A 189 7.87 -12.04 -9.38
C GLY A 189 9.35 -11.59 -9.33
N GLN A 190 9.59 -10.28 -9.25
CA GLN A 190 10.92 -9.70 -9.04
C GLN A 190 11.07 -9.18 -7.60
N PRO A 191 12.30 -9.00 -7.10
CA PRO A 191 12.52 -8.37 -5.80
C PRO A 191 11.82 -7.01 -5.72
N LEU A 192 11.19 -6.72 -4.59
CA LEU A 192 10.45 -5.48 -4.38
C LEU A 192 11.37 -4.26 -4.47
N PRO A 193 11.15 -3.32 -5.43
CA PRO A 193 11.97 -2.14 -5.57
C PRO A 193 11.90 -1.20 -4.36
N LEU A 194 12.98 -0.46 -4.09
CA LEU A 194 13.01 0.51 -2.98
C LEU A 194 11.89 1.54 -3.08
N SER A 195 11.63 2.08 -4.27
CA SER A 195 10.53 3.05 -4.52
C SER A 195 9.15 2.53 -4.13
N HIS A 196 8.96 1.21 -4.20
CA HIS A 196 7.71 0.53 -3.84
C HIS A 196 7.72 -0.06 -2.42
N GLY A 197 8.72 0.26 -1.60
CA GLY A 197 8.78 -0.12 -0.19
C GLY A 197 9.68 -1.31 0.10
N GLY A 198 10.58 -1.68 -0.83
CA GLY A 198 11.57 -2.73 -0.58
C GLY A 198 12.55 -2.40 0.55
N PRO A 199 13.12 -3.43 1.20
CA PRO A 199 13.02 -4.84 0.87
C PRO A 199 11.74 -5.52 1.36
N LEU A 200 10.95 -4.87 2.24
CA LEU A 200 9.74 -5.43 2.83
C LEU A 200 8.65 -4.36 2.98
N ARG A 201 7.41 -4.70 2.64
CA ARG A 201 6.23 -3.87 2.92
C ARG A 201 5.07 -4.70 3.43
N ALA A 202 4.12 -4.06 4.10
CA ALA A 202 2.82 -4.67 4.36
C ALA A 202 2.02 -4.74 3.06
N GLY A 203 1.41 -5.90 2.79
CA GLY A 203 0.44 -6.11 1.73
C GLY A 203 -0.93 -6.38 2.33
N VAL A 204 -1.91 -5.54 2.02
CA VAL A 204 -3.25 -5.59 2.62
C VAL A 204 -4.32 -5.60 1.53
N PRO A 205 -4.53 -6.74 0.84
CA PRO A 205 -5.54 -6.84 -0.21
C PRO A 205 -6.91 -6.34 0.27
N GLY A 206 -7.61 -5.59 -0.60
CA GLY A 206 -8.91 -5.01 -0.27
C GLY A 206 -8.87 -3.68 0.50
N HIS A 207 -7.68 -3.14 0.78
CA HIS A 207 -7.51 -1.83 1.43
C HIS A 207 -6.78 -0.85 0.51
N PHE A 208 -7.06 0.44 0.71
CA PHE A 208 -6.31 1.51 0.06
C PHE A 208 -4.81 1.47 0.39
N GLY A 209 -4.01 2.03 -0.50
CA GLY A 209 -2.54 2.04 -0.41
C GLY A 209 -1.97 2.60 0.90
N VAL A 210 -2.72 3.43 1.58
CA VAL A 210 -2.34 3.97 2.89
C VAL A 210 -2.18 2.87 3.96
N ALA A 211 -2.86 1.72 3.84
CA ALA A 211 -2.69 0.58 4.72
C ALA A 211 -1.47 -0.30 4.34
N TRP A 212 -0.97 -0.16 3.12
CA TRP A 212 0.16 -0.94 2.60
C TRP A 212 1.49 -0.26 2.96
N VAL A 213 1.84 -0.27 4.25
CA VAL A 213 3.03 0.40 4.79
C VAL A 213 4.29 -0.05 4.08
N LYS A 214 5.03 0.90 3.47
CA LYS A 214 6.31 0.69 2.80
C LYS A 214 7.47 0.66 3.78
N TRP A 215 8.58 0.04 3.37
CA TRP A 215 9.81 -0.02 4.19
C TRP A 215 9.51 -0.50 5.61
N LEU A 216 8.66 -1.53 5.72
CA LEU A 216 8.14 -2.06 6.98
C LEU A 216 9.29 -2.60 7.85
N ASN A 217 9.63 -1.94 8.94
CA ASN A 217 10.72 -2.32 9.83
C ASN A 217 10.28 -2.67 11.25
N ARG A 218 9.06 -2.31 11.64
CA ARG A 218 8.53 -2.64 12.97
C ARG A 218 7.04 -2.95 12.91
N ILE A 219 6.65 -3.99 13.66
CA ILE A 219 5.26 -4.31 13.97
C ILE A 219 5.12 -4.31 15.47
N GLU A 220 4.10 -3.63 15.99
CA GLU A 220 3.79 -3.57 17.41
C GLU A 220 2.37 -4.05 17.65
N ILE A 221 2.24 -5.03 18.54
CA ILE A 221 0.95 -5.58 18.96
C ILE A 221 0.48 -4.83 20.19
N ILE A 222 -0.74 -4.32 20.18
CA ILE A 222 -1.29 -3.51 21.28
C ILE A 222 -2.71 -3.97 21.66
N ASP A 223 -3.20 -3.56 22.82
CA ASP A 223 -4.52 -3.91 23.38
C ASP A 223 -5.55 -2.79 23.29
N GLN A 224 -5.27 -1.78 22.49
CA GLN A 224 -6.16 -0.63 22.28
C GLN A 224 -6.12 -0.16 20.83
N ARG A 225 -7.11 0.63 20.44
CA ARG A 225 -7.13 1.23 19.10
C ARG A 225 -5.96 2.18 18.92
N PHE A 226 -5.17 1.97 17.87
CA PHE A 226 -4.11 2.89 17.48
C PHE A 226 -4.71 4.18 16.89
N SER A 227 -4.22 5.33 17.36
CA SER A 227 -4.63 6.65 16.86
C SER A 227 -3.41 7.42 16.38
N GLY A 228 -2.89 7.04 15.23
CA GLY A 228 -1.76 7.70 14.58
C GLY A 228 -2.20 8.79 13.60
N ARG A 229 -1.24 9.60 13.15
CA ARG A 229 -1.43 10.72 12.23
C ARG A 229 -2.19 10.36 10.95
N PHE A 230 -2.00 9.14 10.44
CA PHE A 230 -2.58 8.67 9.18
C PHE A 230 -3.77 7.72 9.39
N MET A 231 -4.37 7.69 10.59
CA MET A 231 -5.56 6.88 10.90
C MET A 231 -6.86 7.69 10.81
N ALA A 232 -6.78 9.01 10.82
CA ALA A 232 -7.91 9.92 10.74
C ALA A 232 -8.28 10.25 9.29
#